data_2433169f33ecc6fd942af221c6a7da11
#
_entry.id   2433169f33ecc6fd942af221c6a7da11
#
_cell.length_a   1.000
_cell.length_b   1.000
_cell.length_c   1.000
_cell.angle_alpha   90.00
_cell.angle_beta   90.00
_cell.angle_gamma   90.00
#
_symmetry.space_group_name_H-M   'P 1'
#
loop_
_entity.id
_entity.type
_entity.pdbx_description
1 polymer ?
#
loop_
_entity_poly.entity_id
_entity_poly.type
_entity_poly.pdbx_seq_one_letter_code
_entity_poly.pdbx_strand_id
1 'polypeptide(L)'
;MTDVLVGCFTADLWCYFTRPDTDTTISSRGIERLVLDDDTGALRPDGVAADGVSSPQYLALHPGLPVLYAAEFARPGRIAVLDVGPGGRLTRRASVDSLGGMAVAVTVDPAGDVAYVAHLDDGALTACLLDERGGIRVVRPVVPGMAQPMTGERFAYRGSGSKLHQVRVTPDGGGLVVADVGTDSVVTYPAGAGPNPAPLSCVGFPEASFPRHVEFHPSGRTAYVVGEGDATLYELEARQHVPVRIVAAHRLVPDGTTALPSELHLHPDGRTLFVGLRRADAVAVLDVDGEGAVRLRGHEPSRGRNPRAVRVSPSGRHLLVGNWDSNTVVVFEIGEDGWPRPLGEPVEVPSPSSFAFAS
;
A
#
# COMPACT_ATOMS: atom_id res chain seq x y z
N MET A 1 -12.01 -7.53 -19.38
CA MET A 1 -11.13 -6.33 -19.43
C MET A 1 -11.32 -5.56 -18.15
N THR A 2 -10.24 -5.29 -17.43
CA THR A 2 -10.26 -4.57 -16.16
C THR A 2 -9.39 -3.32 -16.27
N ASP A 3 -9.92 -2.18 -15.86
CA ASP A 3 -9.15 -0.93 -15.79
C ASP A 3 -8.23 -0.97 -14.58
N VAL A 4 -6.93 -0.76 -14.82
CA VAL A 4 -5.89 -0.70 -13.78
C VAL A 4 -5.43 0.75 -13.65
N LEU A 5 -5.73 1.37 -12.52
CA LEU A 5 -5.28 2.70 -12.16
C LEU A 5 -3.96 2.58 -11.39
N VAL A 6 -2.95 3.27 -11.84
CA VAL A 6 -1.60 3.21 -11.26
C VAL A 6 -1.25 4.56 -10.66
N GLY A 7 -1.10 4.61 -9.35
CA GLY A 7 -0.53 5.77 -8.67
C GLY A 7 0.96 5.85 -8.98
N CYS A 8 1.43 7.03 -9.36
CA CYS A 8 2.80 7.23 -9.79
C CYS A 8 3.43 8.44 -9.10
N PHE A 9 4.71 8.35 -8.73
CA PHE A 9 5.40 9.52 -8.20
C PHE A 9 5.57 10.58 -9.28
N THR A 10 5.37 11.84 -8.89
CA THR A 10 5.57 13.02 -9.74
C THR A 10 6.86 13.76 -9.35
N ALA A 11 7.40 14.58 -10.24
CA ALA A 11 8.72 15.20 -10.09
C ALA A 11 8.86 16.18 -8.90
N ASP A 12 7.76 16.66 -8.37
CA ASP A 12 7.70 17.66 -7.29
C ASP A 12 8.21 17.15 -5.92
N LEU A 13 8.35 15.82 -5.74
CA LEU A 13 8.89 15.23 -4.50
C LEU A 13 10.25 14.56 -4.65
N TRP A 14 10.89 14.71 -5.79
CA TRP A 14 12.20 14.12 -6.06
C TRP A 14 13.25 14.41 -4.97
N CYS A 15 13.25 15.57 -4.37
CA CYS A 15 14.21 15.96 -3.34
C CYS A 15 14.19 15.14 -2.07
N TYR A 16 13.12 14.38 -1.79
CA TYR A 16 12.99 13.54 -0.59
C TYR A 16 13.46 12.09 -0.79
N PHE A 17 13.65 11.65 -2.03
CA PHE A 17 13.99 10.26 -2.37
C PHE A 17 15.21 10.14 -3.28
N THR A 18 16.01 11.22 -3.44
CA THR A 18 17.18 11.20 -4.30
C THR A 18 18.11 10.03 -3.91
N ARG A 19 18.20 9.06 -4.81
CA ARG A 19 19.35 8.17 -4.89
C ARG A 19 20.37 8.87 -5.78
N PRO A 20 21.62 9.09 -5.33
CA PRO A 20 22.67 9.56 -6.19
C PRO A 20 22.97 8.61 -7.36
N ASP A 21 22.45 7.38 -7.31
CA ASP A 21 22.80 6.29 -8.21
C ASP A 21 21.68 5.88 -9.18
N THR A 22 20.55 6.60 -9.25
CA THR A 22 19.47 6.27 -10.19
C THR A 22 19.31 7.37 -11.24
N ASP A 23 19.54 6.97 -12.47
CA ASP A 23 19.28 7.75 -13.70
C ASP A 23 17.78 7.89 -14.00
N THR A 24 16.92 7.75 -12.97
CA THR A 24 15.47 7.65 -13.15
C THR A 24 14.87 9.04 -13.29
N THR A 25 14.58 9.45 -14.50
CA THR A 25 13.77 10.64 -14.77
C THR A 25 12.31 10.33 -14.39
N ILE A 26 11.78 11.02 -13.37
CA ILE A 26 10.36 10.94 -13.05
C ILE A 26 9.60 11.77 -14.08
N SER A 27 8.82 11.10 -14.91
CA SER A 27 8.04 11.72 -15.99
C SER A 27 6.52 11.63 -15.77
N SER A 28 6.06 11.01 -14.67
CA SER A 28 4.64 10.92 -14.38
C SER A 28 4.02 12.27 -14.04
N ARG A 29 2.75 12.41 -14.42
CA ARG A 29 1.92 13.58 -14.14
C ARG A 29 0.83 13.32 -13.12
N GLY A 30 0.73 12.08 -12.59
CA GLY A 30 -0.28 11.72 -11.60
C GLY A 30 -0.67 10.24 -11.63
N ILE A 31 -1.88 9.93 -12.10
CA ILE A 31 -2.41 8.57 -12.16
C ILE A 31 -2.42 8.10 -13.61
N GLU A 32 -1.69 7.02 -13.89
CA GLU A 32 -1.69 6.35 -15.20
C GLU A 32 -2.81 5.31 -15.28
N ARG A 33 -3.25 5.00 -16.51
CA ARG A 33 -4.24 3.97 -16.78
C ARG A 33 -3.69 2.90 -17.68
N LEU A 34 -3.92 1.65 -17.27
CA LEU A 34 -3.66 0.47 -18.06
C LEU A 34 -4.96 -0.31 -18.23
N VAL A 35 -5.03 -1.17 -19.22
CA VAL A 35 -6.14 -2.11 -19.42
C VAL A 35 -5.59 -3.53 -19.39
N LEU A 36 -6.07 -4.32 -18.44
CA LEU A 36 -5.75 -5.74 -18.29
C LEU A 36 -6.84 -6.58 -18.99
N ASP A 37 -6.43 -7.46 -19.85
CA ASP A 37 -7.27 -8.54 -20.34
C ASP A 37 -7.25 -9.69 -19.33
N ASP A 38 -8.36 -9.91 -18.63
CA ASP A 38 -8.43 -10.89 -17.54
C ASP A 38 -8.31 -12.35 -18.01
N ASP A 39 -8.53 -12.62 -19.30
CA ASP A 39 -8.45 -13.96 -19.87
C ASP A 39 -7.03 -14.30 -20.32
N THR A 40 -6.35 -13.36 -20.92
CA THR A 40 -5.02 -13.56 -21.51
C THR A 40 -3.89 -12.97 -20.67
N GLY A 41 -4.20 -12.10 -19.70
CA GLY A 41 -3.22 -11.33 -18.94
C GLY A 41 -2.50 -10.23 -19.73
N ALA A 42 -2.92 -10.00 -20.99
CA ALA A 42 -2.34 -8.93 -21.79
C ALA A 42 -2.60 -7.57 -21.14
N LEU A 43 -1.53 -6.83 -20.86
CA LEU A 43 -1.59 -5.49 -20.28
C LEU A 43 -1.19 -4.46 -21.33
N ARG A 44 -1.99 -3.42 -21.50
CA ARG A 44 -1.68 -2.32 -22.41
C ARG A 44 -1.83 -0.97 -21.75
N PRO A 45 -0.93 0.00 -22.02
CA PRO A 45 -1.10 1.37 -21.56
C PRO A 45 -2.29 2.03 -22.27
N ASP A 46 -2.99 2.90 -21.55
CA ASP A 46 -4.10 3.69 -22.08
C ASP A 46 -4.00 5.19 -21.69
N GLY A 47 -2.79 5.62 -21.33
CA GLY A 47 -2.44 7.01 -21.07
C GLY A 47 -2.68 7.45 -19.63
N VAL A 48 -2.71 8.77 -19.44
CA VAL A 48 -2.90 9.40 -18.13
C VAL A 48 -4.38 9.42 -17.79
N ALA A 49 -4.76 8.77 -16.68
CA ALA A 49 -6.13 8.78 -16.17
C ALA A 49 -6.47 10.11 -15.47
N ALA A 50 -5.52 10.65 -14.67
CA ALA A 50 -5.66 11.95 -14.04
C ALA A 50 -4.31 12.67 -13.99
N ASP A 51 -4.28 13.90 -14.53
CA ASP A 51 -3.14 14.81 -14.49
C ASP A 51 -3.22 15.70 -13.23
N GLY A 52 -2.06 16.14 -12.75
CA GLY A 52 -1.97 17.10 -11.64
C GLY A 52 -2.34 16.55 -10.27
N VAL A 53 -2.38 15.23 -10.08
CA VAL A 53 -2.44 14.58 -8.76
C VAL A 53 -1.00 14.40 -8.29
N SER A 54 -0.64 15.07 -7.19
CA SER A 54 0.76 15.14 -6.74
C SER A 54 1.16 13.85 -6.05
N SER A 55 2.10 13.11 -6.67
CA SER A 55 2.66 11.86 -6.14
C SER A 55 1.62 10.98 -5.43
N PRO A 56 0.56 10.50 -6.15
CA PRO A 56 -0.48 9.65 -5.56
C PRO A 56 0.11 8.32 -5.09
N GLN A 57 0.54 8.31 -3.82
CA GLN A 57 1.28 7.21 -3.22
C GLN A 57 0.41 5.97 -3.04
N TYR A 58 -0.85 6.15 -2.70
CA TYR A 58 -1.81 5.08 -2.50
C TYR A 58 -3.18 5.47 -3.03
N LEU A 59 -3.88 4.48 -3.57
CA LEU A 59 -5.19 4.63 -4.18
C LEU A 59 -6.20 3.74 -3.46
N ALA A 60 -7.40 4.26 -3.19
CA ALA A 60 -8.52 3.49 -2.63
C ALA A 60 -9.82 3.82 -3.36
N LEU A 61 -10.50 2.80 -3.87
CA LEU A 61 -11.84 2.94 -4.43
C LEU A 61 -12.88 2.95 -3.31
N HIS A 62 -13.94 3.74 -3.51
CA HIS A 62 -15.12 3.68 -2.67
C HIS A 62 -15.85 2.33 -2.88
N PRO A 63 -16.29 1.63 -1.81
CA PRO A 63 -16.85 0.28 -1.94
C PRO A 63 -18.16 0.21 -2.73
N GLY A 64 -18.93 1.29 -2.82
CA GLY A 64 -20.24 1.31 -3.46
C GLY A 64 -20.47 2.44 -4.48
N LEU A 65 -19.50 3.34 -4.68
CA LEU A 65 -19.62 4.47 -5.61
C LEU A 65 -18.45 4.49 -6.59
N PRO A 66 -18.62 5.03 -7.80
CA PRO A 66 -17.52 5.19 -8.76
C PRO A 66 -16.64 6.40 -8.37
N VAL A 67 -15.99 6.30 -7.21
CA VAL A 67 -15.12 7.34 -6.64
C VAL A 67 -13.79 6.71 -6.23
N LEU A 68 -12.70 7.37 -6.59
CA LEU A 68 -11.35 7.04 -6.19
C LEU A 68 -10.80 8.12 -5.25
N TYR A 69 -10.14 7.69 -4.20
CA TYR A 69 -9.36 8.55 -3.31
C TYR A 69 -7.87 8.28 -3.52
N ALA A 70 -7.09 9.35 -3.65
CA ALA A 70 -5.64 9.27 -3.81
C ALA A 70 -4.95 10.04 -2.69
N ALA A 71 -4.09 9.35 -1.93
CA ALA A 71 -3.22 9.97 -0.94
C ALA A 71 -2.10 10.70 -1.68
N GLU A 72 -2.14 12.05 -1.66
CA GLU A 72 -1.12 12.90 -2.29
C GLU A 72 0.04 13.09 -1.31
N PHE A 73 1.17 12.49 -1.67
CA PHE A 73 2.39 12.51 -0.85
C PHE A 73 3.10 13.86 -0.99
N ALA A 74 2.59 14.86 -0.27
CA ALA A 74 3.00 16.26 -0.34
C ALA A 74 3.14 16.89 1.06
N ARG A 75 3.63 18.10 1.14
CA ARG A 75 3.66 18.93 2.36
C ARG A 75 2.97 20.27 2.09
N PRO A 76 1.78 20.54 2.69
CA PRO A 76 0.99 19.62 3.53
C PRO A 76 0.50 18.41 2.72
N GLY A 77 0.19 17.30 3.42
CA GLY A 77 -0.44 16.13 2.85
C GLY A 77 -1.86 16.45 2.39
N ARG A 78 -2.29 15.82 1.31
CA ARG A 78 -3.61 16.04 0.71
C ARG A 78 -4.28 14.73 0.36
N ILE A 79 -5.57 14.77 0.17
CA ILE A 79 -6.34 13.67 -0.40
C ILE A 79 -7.12 14.20 -1.61
N ALA A 80 -6.87 13.61 -2.77
CA ALA A 80 -7.65 13.90 -3.97
C ALA A 80 -8.87 12.99 -4.03
N VAL A 81 -10.02 13.55 -4.44
CA VAL A 81 -11.27 12.85 -4.73
C VAL A 81 -11.51 12.92 -6.23
N LEU A 82 -11.64 11.76 -6.86
CA LEU A 82 -11.81 11.64 -8.30
C LEU A 82 -13.04 10.80 -8.63
N ASP A 83 -13.87 11.28 -9.54
CA ASP A 83 -14.94 10.48 -10.15
C ASP A 83 -14.34 9.47 -11.13
N VAL A 84 -14.77 8.23 -11.04
CA VAL A 84 -14.42 7.16 -11.98
C VAL A 84 -15.51 7.08 -13.04
N GLY A 85 -15.19 7.56 -14.21
CA GLY A 85 -16.09 7.51 -15.37
C GLY A 85 -15.93 6.23 -16.18
N PRO A 86 -16.73 6.07 -17.26
CA PRO A 86 -16.64 4.93 -18.14
C PRO A 86 -15.22 4.72 -18.69
N GLY A 87 -14.79 3.47 -18.70
CA GLY A 87 -13.45 3.11 -19.14
C GLY A 87 -12.35 3.68 -18.24
N GLY A 88 -12.53 3.74 -16.93
CA GLY A 88 -11.50 4.13 -15.97
C GLY A 88 -11.01 5.59 -16.08
N ARG A 89 -11.70 6.45 -16.85
CA ARG A 89 -11.36 7.88 -16.91
C ARG A 89 -11.62 8.54 -15.58
N LEU A 90 -10.66 9.31 -15.11
CA LEU A 90 -10.77 10.02 -13.84
C LEU A 90 -11.05 11.50 -14.06
N THR A 91 -11.98 12.04 -13.27
CA THR A 91 -12.23 13.48 -13.21
C THR A 91 -12.02 13.95 -11.78
N ARG A 92 -11.02 14.84 -11.57
CA ARG A 92 -10.73 15.38 -10.24
C ARG A 92 -11.88 16.26 -9.77
N ARG A 93 -12.54 15.86 -8.69
CA ARG A 93 -13.63 16.61 -8.05
C ARG A 93 -13.07 17.61 -7.05
N ALA A 94 -12.11 17.17 -6.21
CA ALA A 94 -11.51 17.98 -5.16
C ALA A 94 -10.11 17.48 -4.80
N SER A 95 -9.34 18.32 -4.12
CA SER A 95 -8.18 17.93 -3.32
C SER A 95 -8.23 18.74 -2.05
N VAL A 96 -8.26 18.09 -0.91
CA VAL A 96 -8.39 18.71 0.40
C VAL A 96 -7.16 18.45 1.26
N ASP A 97 -6.87 19.35 2.19
CA ASP A 97 -5.84 19.17 3.20
C ASP A 97 -6.22 17.97 4.08
N SER A 98 -5.31 17.02 4.25
CA SER A 98 -5.52 15.82 5.04
C SER A 98 -5.08 15.97 6.51
N LEU A 99 -4.71 17.16 6.94
CA LEU A 99 -4.31 17.53 8.30
C LEU A 99 -3.07 16.76 8.82
N GLY A 100 -2.13 16.49 7.94
CA GLY A 100 -0.83 15.90 8.27
C GLY A 100 0.16 16.12 7.13
N GLY A 101 1.41 15.69 7.32
CA GLY A 101 2.46 15.77 6.30
C GLY A 101 2.68 14.45 5.57
N MET A 102 2.84 14.47 4.25
CA MET A 102 3.11 13.28 3.43
C MET A 102 2.05 12.19 3.62
N ALA A 103 0.83 12.41 3.11
CA ALA A 103 -0.22 11.38 3.08
C ALA A 103 0.29 10.16 2.28
N VAL A 104 0.51 9.02 2.95
CA VAL A 104 1.18 7.85 2.39
C VAL A 104 0.24 6.69 2.11
N ALA A 105 -0.87 6.61 2.83
CA ALA A 105 -1.87 5.57 2.66
C ALA A 105 -3.27 6.12 2.88
N VAL A 106 -4.23 5.58 2.15
CA VAL A 106 -5.65 5.84 2.29
C VAL A 106 -6.43 4.52 2.23
N THR A 107 -7.44 4.38 3.06
CA THR A 107 -8.40 3.27 3.03
C THR A 107 -9.81 3.82 3.27
N VAL A 108 -10.82 3.15 2.73
CA VAL A 108 -12.23 3.49 2.96
C VAL A 108 -12.85 2.38 3.80
N ASP A 109 -13.70 2.74 4.74
CA ASP A 109 -14.43 1.75 5.52
C ASP A 109 -15.43 0.96 4.65
N PRO A 110 -15.82 -0.26 5.05
CA PRO A 110 -16.72 -1.09 4.26
C PRO A 110 -18.10 -0.47 4.01
N ALA A 111 -18.54 0.45 4.87
CA ALA A 111 -19.81 1.17 4.70
C ALA A 111 -19.72 2.30 3.66
N GLY A 112 -18.50 2.79 3.37
CA GLY A 112 -18.29 3.91 2.47
C GLY A 112 -18.54 5.29 3.10
N ASP A 113 -18.58 5.36 4.43
CA ASP A 113 -18.88 6.59 5.15
C ASP A 113 -17.63 7.39 5.53
N VAL A 114 -16.47 6.72 5.65
CA VAL A 114 -15.23 7.34 6.11
C VAL A 114 -14.02 6.82 5.34
N ALA A 115 -13.19 7.75 4.83
CA ALA A 115 -11.86 7.44 4.37
C ALA A 115 -10.83 7.80 5.46
N TYR A 116 -9.88 6.92 5.74
CA TYR A 116 -8.81 7.12 6.71
C TYR A 116 -7.48 7.32 6.01
N VAL A 117 -6.69 8.29 6.49
CA VAL A 117 -5.40 8.66 5.88
C VAL A 117 -4.29 8.58 6.92
N ALA A 118 -3.23 7.86 6.58
CA ALA A 118 -2.01 7.80 7.38
C ALA A 118 -0.95 8.76 6.81
N HIS A 119 -0.21 9.40 7.70
CA HIS A 119 0.81 10.39 7.35
C HIS A 119 2.19 9.96 7.83
N LEU A 120 3.14 9.94 6.90
CA LEU A 120 4.50 9.48 7.17
C LEU A 120 5.35 10.54 7.87
N ASP A 121 5.08 11.82 7.60
CA ASP A 121 5.97 12.89 8.05
C ASP A 121 5.85 13.19 9.55
N ASP A 122 4.64 13.19 10.07
CA ASP A 122 4.31 13.63 11.42
C ASP A 122 3.54 12.59 12.25
N GLY A 123 3.27 11.41 11.69
CA GLY A 123 2.55 10.34 12.37
C GLY A 123 1.06 10.62 12.59
N ALA A 124 0.47 11.56 11.86
CA ALA A 124 -0.96 11.81 11.94
C ALA A 124 -1.79 10.66 11.35
N LEU A 125 -2.90 10.33 12.01
CA LEU A 125 -3.98 9.51 11.47
C LEU A 125 -5.23 10.38 11.40
N THR A 126 -5.84 10.50 10.22
CA THR A 126 -7.01 11.35 10.01
C THR A 126 -8.19 10.60 9.42
N ALA A 127 -9.38 11.06 9.72
CA ALA A 127 -10.66 10.58 9.19
C ALA A 127 -11.31 11.65 8.31
N CYS A 128 -11.63 11.27 7.08
CA CYS A 128 -12.37 12.08 6.12
C CYS A 128 -13.79 11.57 6.07
N LEU A 129 -14.74 12.30 6.66
CA LEU A 129 -16.16 11.96 6.62
C LEU A 129 -16.71 12.22 5.22
N LEU A 130 -17.34 11.20 4.64
CA LEU A 130 -17.84 11.24 3.27
C LEU A 130 -19.31 11.63 3.24
N ASP A 131 -19.76 12.18 2.13
CA ASP A 131 -21.17 12.40 1.83
C ASP A 131 -21.72 11.25 0.97
N GLU A 132 -23.02 11.25 0.72
CA GLU A 132 -23.72 10.25 -0.10
C GLU A 132 -23.24 10.13 -1.56
N ARG A 133 -22.39 11.05 -2.01
CA ARG A 133 -21.75 11.04 -3.34
C ARG A 133 -20.25 10.72 -3.25
N GLY A 134 -19.75 10.35 -2.06
CA GLY A 134 -18.35 10.10 -1.80
C GLY A 134 -17.47 11.35 -1.75
N GLY A 135 -18.06 12.55 -1.64
CA GLY A 135 -17.32 13.79 -1.42
C GLY A 135 -16.86 13.91 0.05
N ILE A 136 -15.72 14.57 0.29
CA ILE A 136 -15.23 14.79 1.66
C ILE A 136 -15.94 16.01 2.24
N ARG A 137 -16.72 15.80 3.30
CA ARG A 137 -17.44 16.86 4.04
C ARG A 137 -16.57 17.48 5.13
N VAL A 138 -15.83 16.64 5.84
CA VAL A 138 -15.04 17.06 7.02
C VAL A 138 -13.80 16.16 7.10
N VAL A 139 -12.65 16.78 7.36
CA VAL A 139 -11.42 16.08 7.78
C VAL A 139 -11.21 16.35 9.26
N ARG A 140 -10.96 15.31 10.04
CA ARG A 140 -10.70 15.43 11.48
C ARG A 140 -9.53 14.51 11.90
N PRO A 141 -8.72 14.90 12.88
CA PRO A 141 -7.70 13.99 13.41
C PRO A 141 -8.36 12.85 14.17
N VAL A 142 -7.84 11.63 13.97
CA VAL A 142 -8.02 10.48 14.87
C VAL A 142 -6.86 10.48 15.86
N VAL A 143 -5.62 10.53 15.35
CA VAL A 143 -4.40 10.76 16.15
C VAL A 143 -3.71 11.98 15.54
N PRO A 144 -3.56 13.09 16.28
CA PRO A 144 -2.89 14.28 15.75
C PRO A 144 -1.38 14.00 15.54
N GLY A 145 -0.84 14.56 14.49
CA GLY A 145 0.60 14.51 14.22
C GLY A 145 1.38 15.28 15.28
N MET A 146 2.39 14.64 15.85
CA MET A 146 3.26 15.24 16.88
C MET A 146 4.74 14.98 16.62
N ALA A 147 5.05 14.18 15.60
CA ALA A 147 6.42 13.83 15.28
C ALA A 147 7.15 15.00 14.62
N GLN A 148 8.46 15.05 14.78
CA GLN A 148 9.31 15.99 14.04
C GLN A 148 9.23 15.63 12.55
N PRO A 149 9.11 16.63 11.64
CA PRO A 149 9.16 16.37 10.21
C PRO A 149 10.43 15.62 9.81
N MET A 150 10.29 14.72 8.85
CA MET A 150 11.45 13.98 8.32
C MET A 150 12.43 14.95 7.65
N THR A 151 13.69 14.93 8.06
CA THR A 151 14.76 15.73 7.48
C THR A 151 15.72 14.84 6.68
N GLY A 152 15.75 15.04 5.39
CA GLY A 152 16.86 14.77 4.45
C GLY A 152 17.40 13.36 4.28
N GLU A 153 17.37 12.46 5.26
CA GLU A 153 17.95 11.13 5.11
C GLU A 153 16.89 10.02 5.03
N ARG A 154 17.14 9.11 4.13
CA ARG A 154 16.35 7.89 3.95
C ARG A 154 16.44 7.06 5.24
N PHE A 155 15.28 6.60 5.77
CA PHE A 155 15.20 5.83 7.02
C PHE A 155 15.60 6.57 8.31
N ALA A 156 15.58 7.89 8.33
CA ALA A 156 15.65 8.66 9.57
C ALA A 156 14.37 8.50 10.43
N TYR A 157 13.79 7.28 10.45
CA TYR A 157 12.60 7.01 11.26
C TYR A 157 12.92 7.00 12.77
N ARG A 158 14.12 6.55 13.12
CA ARG A 158 14.51 6.40 14.54
C ARG A 158 14.63 7.72 15.27
N GLY A 159 13.99 7.78 16.43
CA GLY A 159 14.06 8.94 17.33
C GLY A 159 13.27 10.16 16.86
N SER A 160 12.54 10.06 15.74
CA SER A 160 11.72 11.15 15.20
C SER A 160 10.23 11.04 15.57
N GLY A 161 9.87 10.08 16.44
CA GLY A 161 8.49 9.80 16.85
C GLY A 161 7.71 8.96 15.83
N SER A 162 6.38 8.94 15.96
CA SER A 162 5.49 8.15 15.12
C SER A 162 5.60 8.55 13.63
N LYS A 163 5.62 7.55 12.75
CA LYS A 163 5.70 7.66 11.29
C LYS A 163 4.78 6.60 10.66
N LEU A 164 3.53 6.95 10.42
CA LEU A 164 2.56 5.99 9.93
C LEU A 164 2.81 5.69 8.46
N HIS A 165 2.91 4.40 8.11
CA HIS A 165 3.14 4.01 6.72
C HIS A 165 1.90 3.40 6.06
N GLN A 166 1.04 2.72 6.82
CA GLN A 166 -0.22 2.19 6.33
C GLN A 166 -1.31 2.33 7.38
N VAL A 167 -2.54 2.51 6.92
CA VAL A 167 -3.77 2.30 7.68
C VAL A 167 -4.67 1.32 6.93
N ARG A 168 -5.22 0.34 7.65
CA ARG A 168 -6.25 -0.58 7.13
C ARG A 168 -7.42 -0.65 8.11
N VAL A 169 -8.62 -0.69 7.55
CA VAL A 169 -9.79 -1.07 8.33
C VAL A 169 -9.76 -2.58 8.53
N THR A 170 -10.07 -3.06 9.73
CA THR A 170 -10.22 -4.49 10.01
C THR A 170 -11.34 -5.09 9.16
N PRO A 171 -11.29 -6.38 8.81
CA PRO A 171 -12.31 -7.01 7.95
C PRO A 171 -13.76 -6.88 8.46
N ASP A 172 -13.98 -6.76 9.77
CA ASP A 172 -15.28 -6.51 10.40
C ASP A 172 -15.67 -5.03 10.48
N GLY A 173 -14.80 -4.11 10.04
CA GLY A 173 -15.02 -2.67 10.07
C GLY A 173 -14.83 -2.02 11.45
N GLY A 174 -14.54 -2.79 12.51
CA GLY A 174 -14.49 -2.29 13.88
C GLY A 174 -13.19 -1.61 14.30
N GLY A 175 -12.10 -1.83 13.58
CA GLY A 175 -10.78 -1.33 13.92
C GLY A 175 -10.03 -0.66 12.77
N LEU A 176 -9.06 0.20 13.15
CA LEU A 176 -8.08 0.81 12.27
C LEU A 176 -6.69 0.29 12.65
N VAL A 177 -6.14 -0.61 11.87
CA VAL A 177 -4.80 -1.15 12.07
C VAL A 177 -3.79 -0.27 11.35
N VAL A 178 -2.83 0.22 12.08
CA VAL A 178 -1.84 1.20 11.60
C VAL A 178 -0.44 0.63 11.78
N ALA A 179 0.34 0.60 10.71
CA ALA A 179 1.76 0.26 10.77
C ALA A 179 2.57 1.55 10.98
N ASP A 180 3.34 1.59 12.06
CA ASP A 180 4.15 2.73 12.46
C ASP A 180 5.64 2.38 12.39
N VAL A 181 6.29 2.81 11.31
CA VAL A 181 7.72 2.57 11.08
C VAL A 181 8.61 3.40 12.01
N GLY A 182 8.09 4.47 12.59
CA GLY A 182 8.87 5.36 13.49
C GLY A 182 9.00 4.80 14.89
N THR A 183 8.06 3.97 15.33
CA THR A 183 8.02 3.40 16.69
C THR A 183 8.16 1.88 16.72
N ASP A 184 8.46 1.25 15.57
CA ASP A 184 8.53 -0.20 15.44
C ASP A 184 7.28 -0.88 16.04
N SER A 185 6.08 -0.43 15.66
CA SER A 185 4.83 -0.95 16.22
C SER A 185 3.70 -1.06 15.20
N VAL A 186 2.74 -1.93 15.51
CA VAL A 186 1.43 -1.95 14.87
C VAL A 186 0.40 -1.63 15.94
N VAL A 187 -0.35 -0.55 15.73
CA VAL A 187 -1.35 -0.06 16.66
C VAL A 187 -2.74 -0.22 16.06
N THR A 188 -3.69 -0.69 16.84
CA THR A 188 -5.10 -0.77 16.41
C THR A 188 -5.93 0.21 17.21
N TYR A 189 -6.64 1.09 16.53
CA TYR A 189 -7.60 2.03 17.12
C TYR A 189 -9.02 1.61 16.79
N PRO A 190 -10.04 1.94 17.62
CA PRO A 190 -11.44 1.72 17.26
C PRO A 190 -11.83 2.61 16.06
N ALA A 191 -12.47 2.01 15.05
CA ALA A 191 -12.99 2.76 13.91
C ALA A 191 -14.14 3.68 14.35
N GLY A 192 -14.30 4.84 13.68
CA GLY A 192 -15.35 5.80 13.99
C GLY A 192 -15.21 6.56 15.33
N ALA A 193 -14.19 6.25 16.13
CA ALA A 193 -13.93 6.94 17.39
C ALA A 193 -13.63 8.44 17.18
N GLY A 194 -13.85 9.23 18.23
CA GLY A 194 -13.43 10.63 18.29
C GLY A 194 -11.91 10.79 18.34
N PRO A 195 -11.42 12.01 18.51
CA PRO A 195 -9.97 12.26 18.54
C PRO A 195 -9.29 11.61 19.77
N ASN A 196 -8.06 11.13 19.55
CA ASN A 196 -7.22 10.49 20.55
C ASN A 196 -7.89 9.29 21.28
N PRO A 197 -8.45 8.31 20.55
CA PRO A 197 -9.03 7.16 21.20
C PRO A 197 -7.92 6.31 21.85
N ALA A 198 -8.25 5.64 22.96
CA ALA A 198 -7.39 4.61 23.51
C ALA A 198 -7.25 3.47 22.47
N PRO A 199 -6.03 2.96 22.23
CA PRO A 199 -5.85 1.86 21.29
C PRO A 199 -6.49 0.56 21.83
N LEU A 200 -7.03 -0.24 20.90
CA LEU A 200 -7.51 -1.60 21.18
C LEU A 200 -6.33 -2.55 21.43
N SER A 201 -5.23 -2.32 20.72
CA SER A 201 -3.97 -3.06 20.90
C SER A 201 -2.78 -2.23 20.43
N CYS A 202 -1.59 -2.60 20.95
CA CYS A 202 -0.31 -2.13 20.47
C CYS A 202 0.66 -3.30 20.48
N VAL A 203 1.13 -3.71 19.31
CA VAL A 203 2.09 -4.80 19.14
C VAL A 203 3.44 -4.20 18.80
N GLY A 204 4.43 -4.36 19.70
CA GLY A 204 5.82 -3.94 19.47
C GLY A 204 6.57 -4.97 18.61
N PHE A 205 7.44 -4.48 17.76
CA PHE A 205 8.32 -5.24 16.87
C PHE A 205 9.78 -5.09 17.28
N PRO A 206 10.68 -5.96 16.79
CA PRO A 206 12.11 -5.79 17.01
C PRO A 206 12.59 -4.41 16.54
N GLU A 207 13.59 -3.89 17.24
CA GLU A 207 14.17 -2.58 16.93
C GLU A 207 14.68 -2.50 15.49
N ALA A 208 14.32 -1.43 14.78
CA ALA A 208 14.62 -1.17 13.38
C ALA A 208 13.99 -2.18 12.38
N SER A 209 12.94 -2.89 12.76
CA SER A 209 12.16 -3.71 11.84
C SER A 209 11.34 -2.88 10.86
N PHE A 210 10.90 -1.69 11.27
CA PHE A 210 10.10 -0.76 10.47
C PHE A 210 8.86 -1.43 9.86
N PRO A 211 7.85 -1.83 10.67
CA PRO A 211 6.62 -2.45 10.18
C PRO A 211 5.92 -1.52 9.20
N ARG A 212 5.70 -2.00 7.96
CA ARG A 212 5.36 -1.15 6.84
C ARG A 212 3.94 -1.35 6.34
N HIS A 213 3.58 -2.59 6.02
CA HIS A 213 2.27 -2.97 5.50
C HIS A 213 1.71 -4.15 6.26
N VAL A 214 0.38 -4.16 6.41
CA VAL A 214 -0.40 -5.19 7.09
C VAL A 214 -1.37 -5.82 6.09
N GLU A 215 -1.53 -7.15 6.13
CA GLU A 215 -2.53 -7.91 5.38
C GLU A 215 -3.24 -8.88 6.34
N PHE A 216 -4.53 -9.15 6.10
CA PHE A 216 -5.31 -10.06 6.91
C PHE A 216 -5.56 -11.38 6.20
N HIS A 217 -5.43 -12.49 6.93
CA HIS A 217 -5.96 -13.76 6.47
C HIS A 217 -7.49 -13.75 6.51
N PRO A 218 -8.20 -14.37 5.55
CA PRO A 218 -9.67 -14.39 5.52
C PRO A 218 -10.34 -14.96 6.76
N SER A 219 -9.65 -15.83 7.53
CA SER A 219 -10.16 -16.34 8.81
C SER A 219 -10.32 -15.25 9.88
N GLY A 220 -9.70 -14.09 9.72
CA GLY A 220 -9.67 -13.02 10.71
C GLY A 220 -8.88 -13.33 11.99
N ARG A 221 -8.18 -14.48 12.03
CA ARG A 221 -7.39 -14.93 13.20
C ARG A 221 -5.91 -14.64 13.05
N THR A 222 -5.45 -14.32 11.83
CA THR A 222 -4.05 -14.05 11.52
C THR A 222 -3.94 -12.76 10.72
N ALA A 223 -2.94 -11.96 11.04
CA ALA A 223 -2.50 -10.83 10.24
C ALA A 223 -1.01 -10.97 9.91
N TYR A 224 -0.60 -10.45 8.76
CA TYR A 224 0.78 -10.48 8.28
C TYR A 224 1.32 -9.06 8.21
N VAL A 225 2.54 -8.86 8.68
CA VAL A 225 3.21 -7.56 8.66
C VAL A 225 4.60 -7.72 8.07
N VAL A 226 4.95 -6.88 7.10
CA VAL A 226 6.32 -6.84 6.59
C VAL A 226 7.15 -5.80 7.33
N GLY A 227 8.31 -6.22 7.82
CA GLY A 227 9.37 -5.36 8.33
C GLY A 227 10.26 -4.90 7.18
N GLU A 228 10.23 -3.59 6.87
CA GLU A 228 11.05 -3.03 5.80
C GLU A 228 12.54 -3.04 6.16
N GLY A 229 12.88 -2.85 7.43
CA GLY A 229 14.25 -2.69 7.88
C GLY A 229 15.03 -4.00 8.02
N ASP A 230 14.35 -5.07 8.36
CA ASP A 230 14.98 -6.37 8.67
C ASP A 230 14.63 -7.48 7.66
N ALA A 231 13.91 -7.16 6.59
CA ALA A 231 13.48 -8.08 5.55
C ALA A 231 12.74 -9.32 6.10
N THR A 232 11.84 -9.10 7.06
CA THR A 232 11.11 -10.15 7.77
C THR A 232 9.60 -10.01 7.54
N LEU A 233 8.92 -11.14 7.35
CA LEU A 233 7.46 -11.23 7.47
C LEU A 233 7.12 -11.72 8.87
N TYR A 234 6.27 -11.00 9.56
CA TYR A 234 5.76 -11.33 10.89
C TYR A 234 4.33 -11.86 10.79
N GLU A 235 4.07 -12.99 11.41
CA GLU A 235 2.72 -13.49 11.65
C GLU A 235 2.22 -13.00 12.99
N LEU A 236 1.03 -12.42 13.03
CA LEU A 236 0.38 -11.93 14.22
C LEU A 236 -0.89 -12.72 14.49
N GLU A 237 -1.05 -13.21 15.73
CA GLU A 237 -2.36 -13.64 16.20
C GLU A 237 -3.30 -12.44 16.21
N ALA A 238 -4.51 -12.62 15.67
CA ALA A 238 -5.56 -11.62 15.74
C ALA A 238 -6.78 -12.20 16.49
N ARG A 239 -7.39 -11.36 17.34
CA ARG A 239 -8.64 -11.69 18.07
C ARG A 239 -9.70 -10.70 17.65
N GLN A 240 -10.81 -11.24 17.11
CA GLN A 240 -11.84 -10.37 16.53
C GLN A 240 -11.22 -9.35 15.55
N HIS A 241 -10.37 -9.85 14.64
CA HIS A 241 -9.62 -9.06 13.65
C HIS A 241 -8.61 -8.03 14.22
N VAL A 242 -8.41 -7.97 15.55
CA VAL A 242 -7.41 -7.07 16.17
C VAL A 242 -6.11 -7.84 16.39
N PRO A 243 -4.97 -7.44 15.74
CA PRO A 243 -3.66 -8.02 16.01
C PRO A 243 -3.26 -7.81 17.47
N VAL A 244 -2.84 -8.87 18.15
CA VAL A 244 -2.55 -8.81 19.60
C VAL A 244 -1.12 -9.20 19.98
N ARG A 245 -0.45 -10.04 19.18
CA ARG A 245 0.94 -10.44 19.41
C ARG A 245 1.56 -11.09 18.19
N ILE A 246 2.88 -11.01 18.07
CA ILE A 246 3.67 -11.76 17.08
C ILE A 246 3.71 -13.23 17.54
N VAL A 247 3.42 -14.16 16.61
CA VAL A 247 3.48 -15.62 16.84
C VAL A 247 4.61 -16.27 16.06
N ALA A 248 5.01 -15.71 14.92
CA ALA A 248 6.14 -16.19 14.12
C ALA A 248 6.80 -15.04 13.35
N ALA A 249 8.04 -15.26 12.93
CA ALA A 249 8.82 -14.34 12.12
C ALA A 249 9.60 -15.14 11.06
N HIS A 250 9.49 -14.72 9.80
CA HIS A 250 10.07 -15.41 8.65
C HIS A 250 10.99 -14.47 7.88
N ARG A 251 12.28 -14.79 7.86
CA ARG A 251 13.22 -14.09 6.99
C ARG A 251 12.82 -14.27 5.53
N LEU A 252 12.70 -13.17 4.82
CA LEU A 252 12.28 -13.19 3.40
C LEU A 252 13.45 -13.36 2.43
N VAL A 253 14.69 -13.26 2.90
CA VAL A 253 15.89 -13.43 2.08
C VAL A 253 16.97 -14.17 2.90
N PRO A 254 17.93 -14.85 2.25
CA PRO A 254 19.08 -15.45 2.94
C PRO A 254 19.89 -14.41 3.72
N ASP A 255 20.59 -14.86 4.76
CA ASP A 255 21.50 -14.01 5.53
C ASP A 255 22.55 -13.36 4.63
N GLY A 256 22.85 -12.09 4.90
CA GLY A 256 23.76 -11.29 4.09
C GLY A 256 23.16 -10.69 2.81
N THR A 257 21.92 -11.06 2.46
CA THR A 257 21.21 -10.44 1.34
C THR A 257 20.48 -9.17 1.81
N THR A 258 20.69 -8.08 1.10
CA THR A 258 19.94 -6.83 1.36
C THR A 258 18.64 -6.81 0.59
N ALA A 259 17.53 -6.71 1.30
CA ALA A 259 16.21 -6.46 0.71
C ALA A 259 15.44 -5.47 1.58
N LEU A 260 14.51 -4.77 0.94
CA LEU A 260 13.57 -3.86 1.60
C LEU A 260 12.15 -4.26 1.18
N PRO A 261 11.45 -5.08 1.96
CA PRO A 261 10.05 -5.41 1.69
C PRO A 261 9.21 -4.16 1.44
N SER A 262 8.36 -4.21 0.45
CA SER A 262 7.52 -3.07 0.06
C SER A 262 6.05 -3.33 0.39
N GLU A 263 5.29 -3.77 -0.57
CA GLU A 263 3.89 -4.15 -0.43
C GLU A 263 3.77 -5.66 -0.31
N LEU A 264 2.77 -6.13 0.45
CA LEU A 264 2.38 -7.53 0.47
C LEU A 264 0.91 -7.64 0.04
N HIS A 265 0.57 -8.74 -0.60
CA HIS A 265 -0.79 -9.02 -1.00
C HIS A 265 -1.10 -10.52 -0.92
N LEU A 266 -2.14 -10.86 -0.18
CA LEU A 266 -2.64 -12.22 -0.09
C LEU A 266 -3.52 -12.52 -1.31
N HIS A 267 -3.31 -13.67 -1.93
CA HIS A 267 -4.20 -14.16 -2.99
C HIS A 267 -5.63 -14.32 -2.43
N PRO A 268 -6.70 -14.03 -3.20
CA PRO A 268 -8.08 -14.12 -2.73
C PRO A 268 -8.50 -15.48 -2.16
N ASP A 269 -7.86 -16.58 -2.58
CA ASP A 269 -8.12 -17.92 -2.02
C ASP A 269 -7.48 -18.15 -0.63
N GLY A 270 -6.67 -17.19 -0.15
CA GLY A 270 -6.01 -17.26 1.15
C GLY A 270 -4.80 -18.20 1.23
N ARG A 271 -4.29 -18.73 0.10
CA ARG A 271 -3.26 -19.80 0.10
C ARG A 271 -1.87 -19.33 -0.30
N THR A 272 -1.75 -18.17 -0.92
CA THR A 272 -0.45 -17.65 -1.36
C THR A 272 -0.33 -16.19 -1.00
N LEU A 273 0.79 -15.82 -0.38
CA LEU A 273 1.15 -14.43 -0.05
C LEU A 273 2.34 -14.00 -0.89
N PHE A 274 2.22 -12.83 -1.50
CA PHE A 274 3.26 -12.20 -2.33
C PHE A 274 3.83 -10.98 -1.63
N VAL A 275 5.16 -10.83 -1.64
CA VAL A 275 5.85 -9.67 -1.04
C VAL A 275 6.88 -9.11 -2.01
N GLY A 276 6.75 -7.84 -2.37
CA GLY A 276 7.75 -7.14 -3.17
C GLY A 276 9.03 -6.90 -2.38
N LEU A 277 10.19 -7.31 -2.93
CA LEU A 277 11.49 -7.17 -2.31
C LEU A 277 12.35 -6.17 -3.10
N ARG A 278 12.29 -4.91 -2.73
CA ARG A 278 13.16 -3.87 -3.29
C ARG A 278 14.62 -4.18 -2.96
N ARG A 279 15.56 -3.77 -3.82
CA ARG A 279 17.00 -4.11 -3.82
C ARG A 279 17.34 -5.56 -4.15
N ALA A 280 16.47 -6.52 -3.85
CA ALA A 280 16.60 -7.89 -4.32
C ALA A 280 15.95 -8.08 -5.70
N ASP A 281 15.16 -7.10 -6.15
CA ASP A 281 14.44 -7.07 -7.43
C ASP A 281 13.64 -8.34 -7.69
N ALA A 282 12.93 -8.79 -6.66
CA ALA A 282 12.18 -10.04 -6.66
C ALA A 282 10.83 -9.90 -5.93
N VAL A 283 9.98 -10.89 -6.12
CA VAL A 283 8.77 -11.12 -5.32
C VAL A 283 9.01 -12.38 -4.48
N ALA A 284 8.92 -12.28 -3.16
CA ALA A 284 8.87 -13.45 -2.31
C ALA A 284 7.48 -14.09 -2.41
N VAL A 285 7.46 -15.40 -2.56
CA VAL A 285 6.25 -16.23 -2.65
C VAL A 285 6.19 -17.12 -1.42
N LEU A 286 5.10 -17.01 -0.65
CA LEU A 286 4.90 -17.79 0.56
C LEU A 286 3.61 -18.61 0.45
N ASP A 287 3.69 -19.89 0.80
CA ASP A 287 2.51 -20.71 1.02
C ASP A 287 1.83 -20.28 2.32
N VAL A 288 0.51 -20.31 2.33
CA VAL A 288 -0.33 -20.03 3.50
C VAL A 288 -1.23 -21.25 3.71
N ASP A 289 -1.22 -21.83 4.91
CA ASP A 289 -2.10 -22.94 5.23
C ASP A 289 -3.51 -22.50 5.69
N GLY A 290 -4.40 -23.45 5.92
CA GLY A 290 -5.78 -23.17 6.30
C GLY A 290 -5.94 -22.49 7.68
N GLU A 291 -4.91 -22.50 8.52
CA GLU A 291 -4.88 -21.80 9.80
C GLU A 291 -4.22 -20.41 9.69
N GLY A 292 -3.59 -20.12 8.55
CA GLY A 292 -2.93 -18.84 8.28
C GLY A 292 -1.44 -18.83 8.60
N ALA A 293 -0.81 -19.99 8.88
CA ALA A 293 0.63 -20.05 9.06
C ALA A 293 1.34 -20.01 7.70
N VAL A 294 2.47 -19.29 7.61
CA VAL A 294 3.17 -19.10 6.34
C VAL A 294 4.49 -19.86 6.27
N ARG A 295 4.86 -20.21 5.06
CA ARG A 295 6.17 -20.78 4.73
C ARG A 295 6.74 -20.16 3.48
N LEU A 296 7.94 -19.57 3.56
CA LEU A 296 8.63 -19.07 2.38
C LEU A 296 8.91 -20.23 1.40
N ARG A 297 8.36 -20.11 0.20
CA ARG A 297 8.52 -21.09 -0.88
C ARG A 297 9.68 -20.74 -1.78
N GLY A 298 9.90 -19.45 -2.07
CA GLY A 298 10.98 -18.99 -2.91
C GLY A 298 10.79 -17.56 -3.39
N HIS A 299 11.52 -17.22 -4.45
CA HIS A 299 11.53 -15.89 -5.03
C HIS A 299 11.34 -15.97 -6.55
N GLU A 300 10.47 -15.11 -7.09
CA GLU A 300 10.36 -14.88 -8.53
C GLU A 300 11.00 -13.53 -8.87
N PRO A 301 11.91 -13.44 -9.87
CA PRO A 301 12.44 -12.15 -10.32
C PRO A 301 11.32 -11.19 -10.75
N SER A 302 11.35 -9.93 -10.29
CA SER A 302 10.32 -8.94 -10.61
C SER A 302 10.33 -8.44 -12.07
N ARG A 303 11.32 -8.88 -12.85
CA ARG A 303 11.55 -8.46 -14.25
C ARG A 303 11.75 -6.94 -14.41
N GLY A 304 12.17 -6.31 -13.34
CA GLY A 304 12.50 -4.89 -13.27
C GLY A 304 13.22 -4.59 -11.97
N ARG A 305 13.43 -3.31 -11.67
CA ARG A 305 14.15 -2.88 -10.47
C ARG A 305 13.22 -2.18 -9.50
N ASN A 306 13.42 -2.48 -8.21
CA ASN A 306 12.71 -1.86 -7.09
C ASN A 306 11.19 -2.11 -7.15
N PRO A 307 10.71 -3.39 -7.03
CA PRO A 307 9.30 -3.71 -6.98
C PRO A 307 8.65 -3.06 -5.74
N ARG A 308 7.91 -1.96 -5.97
CA ARG A 308 7.30 -1.16 -4.93
C ARG A 308 5.83 -1.49 -4.72
N ALA A 309 5.12 -1.76 -5.80
CA ALA A 309 3.72 -2.16 -5.79
C ALA A 309 3.58 -3.63 -6.21
N VAL A 310 2.78 -4.38 -5.47
CA VAL A 310 2.48 -5.79 -5.73
C VAL A 310 1.00 -6.01 -5.49
N ARG A 311 0.25 -6.42 -6.53
CA ARG A 311 -1.21 -6.56 -6.40
C ARG A 311 -1.75 -7.72 -7.22
N VAL A 312 -2.53 -8.60 -6.59
CA VAL A 312 -3.29 -9.64 -7.30
C VAL A 312 -4.52 -9.02 -7.95
N SER A 313 -4.79 -9.38 -9.21
CA SER A 313 -6.02 -8.94 -9.91
C SER A 313 -7.27 -9.44 -9.20
N PRO A 314 -8.43 -8.78 -9.37
CA PRO A 314 -9.69 -9.23 -8.76
C PRO A 314 -10.09 -10.67 -9.14
N SER A 315 -9.70 -11.13 -10.32
CA SER A 315 -9.94 -12.51 -10.75
C SER A 315 -9.07 -13.56 -10.04
N GLY A 316 -8.03 -13.14 -9.33
CA GLY A 316 -7.02 -14.03 -8.75
C GLY A 316 -6.02 -14.60 -9.75
N ARG A 317 -6.21 -14.41 -11.06
CA ARG A 317 -5.38 -15.06 -12.09
C ARG A 317 -4.04 -14.38 -12.35
N HIS A 318 -3.92 -13.11 -12.02
CA HIS A 318 -2.74 -12.34 -12.36
C HIS A 318 -2.17 -11.57 -11.14
N LEU A 319 -0.84 -11.52 -11.06
CA LEU A 319 -0.12 -10.64 -10.16
C LEU A 319 0.50 -9.51 -10.97
N LEU A 320 0.23 -8.27 -10.60
CA LEU A 320 0.86 -7.09 -11.16
C LEU A 320 1.98 -6.62 -10.23
N VAL A 321 3.14 -6.35 -10.81
CA VAL A 321 4.32 -5.85 -10.09
C VAL A 321 4.77 -4.53 -10.70
N GLY A 322 4.72 -3.47 -9.92
CA GLY A 322 5.19 -2.13 -10.28
C GLY A 322 6.64 -1.94 -9.87
N ASN A 323 7.54 -1.87 -10.85
CA ASN A 323 8.97 -1.70 -10.67
C ASN A 323 9.34 -0.22 -10.76
N TRP A 324 9.52 0.43 -9.63
CA TRP A 324 9.67 1.88 -9.55
C TRP A 324 10.90 2.42 -10.28
N ASP A 325 12.09 1.80 -10.09
CA ASP A 325 13.35 2.31 -10.66
C ASP A 325 13.50 1.99 -12.16
N SER A 326 12.79 0.98 -12.67
CA SER A 326 12.77 0.66 -14.10
C SER A 326 11.59 1.24 -14.86
N ASN A 327 10.68 1.96 -14.17
CA ASN A 327 9.49 2.55 -14.80
C ASN A 327 8.66 1.52 -15.56
N THR A 328 8.40 0.35 -14.95
CA THR A 328 7.66 -0.72 -15.62
C THR A 328 6.61 -1.35 -14.70
N VAL A 329 5.55 -1.85 -15.32
CA VAL A 329 4.62 -2.81 -14.72
C VAL A 329 4.75 -4.14 -15.45
N VAL A 330 4.88 -5.21 -14.67
CA VAL A 330 4.98 -6.59 -15.18
C VAL A 330 3.77 -7.37 -14.70
N VAL A 331 3.19 -8.18 -15.61
CA VAL A 331 2.13 -9.13 -15.27
C VAL A 331 2.72 -10.52 -15.14
N PHE A 332 2.25 -11.23 -14.13
CA PHE A 332 2.54 -12.64 -13.94
C PHE A 332 1.22 -13.41 -13.92
N GLU A 333 1.17 -14.54 -14.60
CA GLU A 333 0.11 -15.52 -14.44
C GLU A 333 0.33 -16.29 -13.13
N ILE A 334 -0.69 -16.37 -12.27
CA ILE A 334 -0.65 -17.19 -11.07
C ILE A 334 -1.12 -18.59 -11.45
N GLY A 335 -0.20 -19.55 -11.45
CA GLY A 335 -0.52 -20.94 -11.77
C GLY A 335 -1.41 -21.61 -10.71
N GLU A 336 -1.97 -22.77 -11.03
CA GLU A 336 -2.76 -23.58 -10.08
C GLU A 336 -1.97 -23.93 -8.80
N ASP A 337 -0.64 -23.96 -8.92
CA ASP A 337 0.28 -24.15 -7.81
C ASP A 337 0.55 -22.88 -7.00
N GLY A 338 -0.10 -21.75 -7.32
CA GLY A 338 0.11 -20.45 -6.69
C GLY A 338 1.41 -19.73 -7.09
N TRP A 339 2.26 -20.33 -7.96
CA TRP A 339 3.52 -19.70 -8.38
C TRP A 339 3.27 -18.67 -9.49
N PRO A 340 3.79 -17.43 -9.35
CA PRO A 340 3.65 -16.39 -10.39
C PRO A 340 4.67 -16.65 -11.51
N ARG A 341 4.21 -16.73 -12.75
CA ARG A 341 5.04 -16.89 -13.95
C ARG A 341 4.93 -15.64 -14.81
N PRO A 342 6.03 -15.04 -15.27
CA PRO A 342 5.98 -13.81 -16.06
C PRO A 342 5.19 -14.00 -17.34
N LEU A 343 4.34 -13.04 -17.67
CA LEU A 343 3.46 -13.07 -18.83
C LEU A 343 3.66 -11.81 -19.67
N GLY A 344 4.06 -11.98 -20.92
CA GLY A 344 4.34 -10.88 -21.84
C GLY A 344 5.58 -10.05 -21.48
N GLU A 345 5.71 -8.92 -22.14
CA GLU A 345 6.82 -7.99 -21.93
C GLU A 345 6.42 -6.92 -20.88
N PRO A 346 7.41 -6.35 -20.15
CA PRO A 346 7.16 -5.24 -19.24
C PRO A 346 6.52 -4.04 -19.95
N VAL A 347 5.48 -3.48 -19.36
CA VAL A 347 4.79 -2.27 -19.86
C VAL A 347 5.40 -1.04 -19.20
N GLU A 348 5.77 -0.03 -20.00
CA GLU A 348 6.32 1.22 -19.47
C GLU A 348 5.26 2.02 -18.72
N VAL A 349 5.54 2.33 -17.45
CA VAL A 349 4.71 3.15 -16.56
C VAL A 349 5.64 3.94 -15.64
N PRO A 350 5.61 5.27 -15.67
CA PRO A 350 6.55 6.08 -14.89
C PRO A 350 6.36 5.89 -13.38
N SER A 351 7.41 5.48 -12.68
CA SER A 351 7.51 5.45 -11.21
C SER A 351 6.28 4.86 -10.49
N PRO A 352 5.81 3.63 -10.83
CA PRO A 352 4.59 3.04 -10.27
C PRO A 352 4.73 2.80 -8.77
N SER A 353 3.73 3.17 -7.97
CA SER A 353 3.74 3.09 -6.50
C SER A 353 2.58 2.29 -5.90
N SER A 354 1.44 2.24 -6.57
CA SER A 354 0.25 1.52 -6.11
C SER A 354 -0.70 1.18 -7.26
N PHE A 355 -1.57 0.20 -7.05
CA PHE A 355 -2.60 -0.22 -8.01
C PHE A 355 -4.00 -0.14 -7.41
N ALA A 356 -4.98 0.29 -8.23
CA ALA A 356 -6.40 0.10 -7.97
C ALA A 356 -7.07 -0.46 -9.23
N PHE A 357 -7.97 -1.43 -9.07
CA PHE A 357 -8.72 -2.03 -10.16
C PHE A 357 -10.12 -1.43 -10.21
N ALA A 358 -10.42 -0.67 -11.26
CA ALA A 358 -11.75 -0.15 -11.52
C ALA A 358 -12.50 -1.09 -12.47
N SER A 359 -13.73 -1.43 -12.13
CA SER A 359 -14.64 -2.28 -12.94
C SER A 359 -15.63 -1.45 -13.73
#